data_b7f4e1b42d55ed1acfb977bc9e86be0b
#
_entry.id   b7f4e1b42d55ed1acfb977bc9e86be0b
#
_cell.length_a   1.000
_cell.length_b   1.000
_cell.length_c   1.000
_cell.angle_alpha   90.00
_cell.angle_beta   90.00
_cell.angle_gamma   90.00
#
_symmetry.space_group_name_H-M   'P 1'
#
loop_
_entity.id
_entity.type
_entity.pdbx_description
1 polymer ?
#
loop_
_entity_poly.entity_id
_entity_poly.type
_entity_poly.pdbx_seq_one_letter_code
_entity_poly.pdbx_strand_id
1 'polypeptide(L)'
;MKRSIYIFCGILTLVMLFTSCKSSKQIGMLPSGEPSRPYLSSKMQLTFPYKGDKMSMGGTMKMKQNERIQLSVQLPVIRTEVVRIDITPEEVLFVDRMNKRFVKATRAEMTPFLPKGSDFEKLQKRLMDASKPGGKNVLTGKEIGLTSSMAEAKVQLYDFSSDEMNVTATEVSSKYAQVEFNDLIKLLFDL
;
A
#
# COMPACT_ATOMS: atom_id res chain seq x y z
N MET A 1 56.33 -13.66 -24.71
CA MET A 1 55.38 -14.53 -23.99
C MET A 1 54.91 -13.97 -22.62
N LYS A 2 55.77 -13.37 -21.80
CA LYS A 2 55.35 -12.85 -20.47
C LYS A 2 54.31 -11.71 -20.52
N ARG A 3 54.39 -10.78 -21.49
CA ARG A 3 53.41 -9.68 -21.61
C ARG A 3 51.98 -10.14 -21.96
N SER A 4 51.83 -11.22 -22.71
CA SER A 4 50.51 -11.75 -23.10
C SER A 4 49.78 -12.39 -21.93
N ILE A 5 50.50 -12.97 -20.96
CA ILE A 5 49.94 -13.58 -19.76
C ILE A 5 49.34 -12.53 -18.83
N TYR A 6 49.98 -11.36 -18.67
CA TYR A 6 49.44 -10.29 -17.83
C TYR A 6 48.19 -9.65 -18.41
N ILE A 7 48.08 -9.55 -19.73
CA ILE A 7 46.86 -9.05 -20.40
C ILE A 7 45.73 -10.05 -20.22
N PHE A 8 46.00 -11.35 -20.33
CA PHE A 8 44.99 -12.40 -20.13
C PHE A 8 44.50 -12.48 -18.66
N CYS A 9 45.41 -12.38 -17.69
CA CYS A 9 45.04 -12.28 -16.28
C CYS A 9 44.24 -11.01 -15.95
N GLY A 10 44.60 -9.86 -16.54
CA GLY A 10 43.87 -8.61 -16.36
C GLY A 10 42.43 -8.65 -16.90
N ILE A 11 42.25 -9.30 -18.06
CA ILE A 11 40.91 -9.47 -18.64
C ILE A 11 40.08 -10.47 -17.82
N LEU A 12 40.68 -11.55 -17.31
CA LEU A 12 39.99 -12.53 -16.46
C LEU A 12 39.54 -11.95 -15.12
N THR A 13 40.36 -11.10 -14.51
CA THR A 13 39.95 -10.39 -13.26
C THR A 13 38.85 -9.36 -13.51
N LEU A 14 38.85 -8.67 -14.65
CA LEU A 14 37.81 -7.72 -15.02
C LEU A 14 36.45 -8.41 -15.26
N VAL A 15 36.44 -9.60 -15.85
CA VAL A 15 35.20 -10.39 -16.05
C VAL A 15 34.60 -10.88 -14.75
N MET A 16 35.40 -11.20 -13.73
CA MET A 16 34.93 -11.61 -12.42
C MET A 16 34.25 -10.47 -11.63
N LEU A 17 34.56 -9.22 -11.95
CA LEU A 17 33.91 -8.06 -11.28
C LEU A 17 32.50 -7.78 -11.82
N PHE A 18 32.11 -8.35 -12.96
CA PHE A 18 30.74 -8.21 -13.49
C PHE A 18 29.80 -9.34 -13.13
N THR A 19 30.24 -10.35 -12.39
CA THR A 19 29.35 -11.30 -11.72
C THR A 19 28.81 -10.70 -10.42
N SER A 20 28.42 -9.41 -10.45
CA SER A 20 27.52 -8.86 -9.46
C SER A 20 26.22 -9.63 -9.61
N CYS A 21 25.95 -10.50 -8.65
CA CYS A 21 24.64 -11.10 -8.48
C CYS A 21 23.58 -10.02 -8.63
N LYS A 22 22.93 -9.95 -9.80
CA LYS A 22 21.58 -9.47 -9.85
C LYS A 22 20.81 -10.39 -8.92
N SER A 23 20.73 -10.00 -7.65
CA SER A 23 19.62 -10.40 -6.81
C SER A 23 18.39 -9.95 -7.59
N SER A 24 17.86 -10.81 -8.43
CA SER A 24 16.53 -10.68 -8.96
C SER A 24 15.67 -10.77 -7.69
N LYS A 25 15.36 -9.61 -7.11
CA LYS A 25 14.21 -9.51 -6.22
C LYS A 25 13.07 -10.07 -7.05
N GLN A 26 12.74 -11.32 -6.80
CA GLN A 26 11.51 -11.90 -7.29
C GLN A 26 10.43 -10.88 -6.91
N ILE A 27 9.69 -10.43 -7.90
CA ILE A 27 8.53 -9.56 -7.73
C ILE A 27 7.68 -10.26 -6.69
N GLY A 28 7.77 -9.75 -5.44
CA GLY A 28 7.46 -10.39 -4.20
C GLY A 28 6.07 -10.99 -4.10
N MET A 29 5.97 -12.24 -4.47
CA MET A 29 4.89 -13.13 -4.06
C MET A 29 5.44 -14.03 -2.96
N LEU A 30 4.72 -14.15 -1.84
CA LEU A 30 5.12 -15.02 -0.75
C LEU A 30 5.02 -16.50 -1.17
N PRO A 31 5.98 -17.35 -0.81
CA PRO A 31 5.91 -18.77 -1.11
C PRO A 31 4.64 -19.41 -0.50
N SER A 32 3.97 -20.24 -1.28
CA SER A 32 2.83 -21.02 -0.78
C SER A 32 3.31 -22.02 0.26
N GLY A 33 2.85 -21.91 1.51
CA GLY A 33 3.12 -22.90 2.55
C GLY A 33 3.99 -22.42 3.73
N GLU A 34 4.45 -21.17 3.77
CA GLU A 34 5.09 -20.64 4.99
C GLU A 34 4.08 -20.39 6.12
N PRO A 35 4.50 -20.57 7.40
CA PRO A 35 3.66 -20.21 8.53
C PRO A 35 3.22 -18.75 8.42
N SER A 36 1.96 -18.48 8.77
CA SER A 36 1.38 -17.13 8.72
C SER A 36 2.28 -16.15 9.46
N ARG A 37 3.04 -15.35 8.71
CA ARG A 37 3.85 -14.29 9.28
C ARG A 37 2.95 -13.13 9.71
N PRO A 38 3.17 -12.55 10.88
CA PRO A 38 2.27 -11.50 11.39
C PRO A 38 2.34 -10.20 10.61
N TYR A 39 3.29 -10.05 9.70
CA TYR A 39 3.53 -8.83 8.94
C TYR A 39 3.34 -9.04 7.44
N LEU A 40 2.79 -8.03 6.77
CA LEU A 40 2.73 -7.94 5.32
C LEU A 40 2.91 -6.47 4.91
N SER A 41 3.78 -6.23 3.95
CA SER A 41 3.87 -4.93 3.29
C SER A 41 3.84 -5.07 1.78
N SER A 42 3.46 -4.00 1.11
CA SER A 42 3.55 -3.89 -0.34
C SER A 42 3.71 -2.44 -0.77
N LYS A 43 4.18 -2.23 -1.97
CA LYS A 43 3.93 -0.98 -2.69
C LYS A 43 2.50 -1.01 -3.23
N MET A 44 1.93 0.16 -3.44
CA MET A 44 0.62 0.29 -4.05
C MET A 44 0.60 1.40 -5.10
N GLN A 45 -0.25 1.23 -6.09
CA GLN A 45 -0.62 2.26 -7.04
C GLN A 45 -2.13 2.44 -6.99
N LEU A 46 -2.56 3.63 -6.62
CA LEU A 46 -3.95 4.06 -6.62
C LEU A 46 -4.22 4.78 -7.93
N THR A 47 -5.23 4.35 -8.69
CA THR A 47 -5.69 5.01 -9.91
C THR A 47 -7.16 5.33 -9.75
N PHE A 48 -7.57 6.56 -9.98
CA PHE A 48 -8.94 7.02 -9.84
C PHE A 48 -9.32 8.06 -10.91
N PRO A 49 -10.62 8.18 -11.26
CA PRO A 49 -11.11 9.23 -12.15
C PRO A 49 -10.93 10.60 -11.48
N TYR A 50 -10.44 11.57 -12.23
CA TYR A 50 -10.31 12.95 -11.77
C TYR A 50 -10.47 13.91 -12.95
N LYS A 51 -11.49 14.78 -12.90
CA LYS A 51 -11.76 15.82 -13.93
C LYS A 51 -11.78 15.30 -15.37
N GLY A 52 -12.36 14.12 -15.60
CA GLY A 52 -12.45 13.49 -16.91
C GLY A 52 -11.25 12.65 -17.34
N ASP A 53 -10.15 12.71 -16.60
CA ASP A 53 -8.94 11.92 -16.79
C ASP A 53 -8.77 10.87 -15.69
N LYS A 54 -7.69 10.09 -15.77
CA LYS A 54 -7.26 9.17 -14.71
C LYS A 54 -6.02 9.71 -14.02
N MET A 55 -6.11 9.89 -12.72
CA MET A 55 -4.96 10.24 -11.89
C MET A 55 -4.40 8.97 -11.23
N SER A 56 -3.08 8.86 -11.19
CA SER A 56 -2.38 7.78 -10.51
C SER A 56 -1.45 8.32 -9.43
N MET A 57 -1.52 7.71 -8.25
CA MET A 57 -0.68 8.05 -7.09
C MET A 57 -0.03 6.78 -6.56
N GLY A 58 1.24 6.88 -6.21
CA GLY A 58 1.96 5.79 -5.56
C GLY A 58 1.71 5.75 -4.06
N GLY A 59 2.15 4.66 -3.42
CA GLY A 59 2.07 4.56 -1.98
C GLY A 59 2.60 3.23 -1.44
N THR A 60 2.34 3.00 -0.17
CA THR A 60 2.69 1.76 0.52
C THR A 60 1.55 1.28 1.38
N MET A 61 1.45 -0.04 1.50
CA MET A 61 0.59 -0.72 2.47
C MET A 61 1.48 -1.45 3.47
N LYS A 62 1.14 -1.35 4.74
CA LYS A 62 1.73 -2.12 5.84
C LYS A 62 0.62 -2.74 6.66
N MET A 63 0.80 -3.98 7.07
CA MET A 63 -0.17 -4.68 7.89
C MET A 63 0.55 -5.45 8.99
N LYS A 64 0.04 -5.36 10.21
CA LYS A 64 0.28 -6.29 11.30
C LYS A 64 -1.01 -7.05 11.54
N GLN A 65 -0.95 -8.36 11.38
CA GLN A 65 -2.12 -9.24 11.39
C GLN A 65 -2.91 -9.09 12.69
N ASN A 66 -4.24 -9.01 12.57
CA ASN A 66 -5.22 -8.84 13.65
C ASN A 66 -5.09 -7.54 14.46
N GLU A 67 -4.17 -6.63 14.07
CA GLU A 67 -3.96 -5.39 14.80
C GLU A 67 -4.21 -4.16 13.94
N ARG A 68 -3.54 -4.06 12.76
CA ARG A 68 -3.52 -2.78 12.03
C ARG A 68 -3.17 -2.95 10.56
N ILE A 69 -3.84 -2.17 9.72
CA ILE A 69 -3.48 -1.96 8.32
C ILE A 69 -3.26 -0.47 8.12
N GLN A 70 -2.12 -0.10 7.55
CA GLN A 70 -1.76 1.29 7.24
C GLN A 70 -1.58 1.44 5.74
N LEU A 71 -2.24 2.44 5.16
CA LEU A 71 -2.07 2.86 3.77
C LEU A 71 -1.47 4.27 3.76
N SER A 72 -0.42 4.45 2.99
CA SER A 72 0.24 5.74 2.79
C SER A 72 0.20 6.08 1.32
N VAL A 73 -0.51 7.15 0.95
CA VAL A 73 -0.59 7.66 -0.43
C VAL A 73 0.39 8.80 -0.59
N GLN A 74 1.15 8.80 -1.68
CA GLN A 74 2.23 9.72 -1.92
C GLN A 74 2.05 10.44 -3.26
N LEU A 75 2.43 11.71 -3.30
CA LEU A 75 2.50 12.45 -4.56
C LEU A 75 3.52 11.82 -5.51
N PRO A 76 3.20 11.75 -6.82
CA PRO A 76 4.17 11.40 -7.82
C PRO A 76 5.41 12.32 -7.72
N VAL A 77 6.58 11.85 -8.15
CA VAL A 77 7.84 12.59 -8.21
C VAL A 77 8.46 12.87 -6.84
N ILE A 78 7.84 13.69 -5.98
CA ILE A 78 8.43 14.09 -4.69
C ILE A 78 8.22 13.06 -3.57
N ARG A 79 7.36 12.06 -3.78
CA ARG A 79 7.07 10.96 -2.83
C ARG A 79 6.67 11.42 -1.42
N THR A 80 6.19 12.65 -1.29
CA THR A 80 5.65 13.15 -0.02
C THR A 80 4.32 12.49 0.26
N GLU A 81 4.14 11.97 1.47
CA GLU A 81 2.87 11.40 1.94
C GLU A 81 1.83 12.51 2.05
N VAL A 82 0.73 12.34 1.35
CA VAL A 82 -0.40 13.30 1.33
C VAL A 82 -1.63 12.78 2.06
N VAL A 83 -1.81 11.46 2.07
CA VAL A 83 -2.89 10.81 2.81
C VAL A 83 -2.32 9.61 3.56
N ARG A 84 -2.73 9.46 4.82
CA ARG A 84 -2.56 8.25 5.59
C ARG A 84 -3.90 7.72 6.04
N ILE A 85 -4.10 6.42 5.88
CA ILE A 85 -5.27 5.71 6.41
C ILE A 85 -4.75 4.64 7.35
N ASP A 86 -5.25 4.62 8.56
CA ASP A 86 -4.89 3.68 9.60
C ASP A 86 -6.16 2.94 10.03
N ILE A 87 -6.19 1.63 9.82
CA ILE A 87 -7.38 0.79 10.00
C ILE A 87 -7.08 -0.22 11.09
N THR A 88 -7.92 -0.26 12.10
CA THR A 88 -7.94 -1.29 13.15
C THR A 88 -9.29 -2.03 13.15
N PRO A 89 -9.46 -3.09 13.95
CA PRO A 89 -10.77 -3.74 14.10
C PRO A 89 -11.87 -2.79 14.60
N GLU A 90 -11.52 -1.76 15.37
CA GLU A 90 -12.45 -0.86 16.06
C GLU A 90 -12.72 0.44 15.33
N GLU A 91 -11.71 0.97 14.63
CA GLU A 91 -11.76 2.31 14.09
C GLU A 91 -10.92 2.48 12.81
N VAL A 92 -11.21 3.55 12.09
CA VAL A 92 -10.37 4.05 11.00
C VAL A 92 -9.99 5.50 11.27
N LEU A 93 -8.71 5.78 11.15
CA LEU A 93 -8.17 7.12 11.15
C LEU A 93 -7.75 7.47 9.73
N PHE A 94 -8.32 8.53 9.17
CA PHE A 94 -7.91 9.12 7.90
C PHE A 94 -7.23 10.46 8.17
N VAL A 95 -6.02 10.65 7.64
CA VAL A 95 -5.24 11.89 7.81
C VAL A 95 -4.95 12.50 6.45
N ASP A 96 -5.53 13.65 6.18
CA ASP A 96 -5.23 14.53 5.03
C ASP A 96 -4.09 15.49 5.41
N ARG A 97 -2.89 15.16 4.98
CA ARG A 97 -1.70 15.97 5.32
C ARG A 97 -1.62 17.27 4.53
N MET A 98 -2.23 17.30 3.34
CA MET A 98 -2.23 18.51 2.51
C MET A 98 -3.08 19.61 3.14
N ASN A 99 -4.25 19.28 3.63
CA ASN A 99 -5.19 20.24 4.21
C ASN A 99 -5.13 20.29 5.74
N LYS A 100 -4.23 19.52 6.37
CA LYS A 100 -4.06 19.41 7.82
C LYS A 100 -5.38 19.07 8.53
N ARG A 101 -6.07 18.06 8.05
CA ARG A 101 -7.34 17.57 8.60
C ARG A 101 -7.24 16.09 8.88
N PHE A 102 -8.07 15.62 9.79
CA PHE A 102 -8.23 14.20 10.02
C PHE A 102 -9.67 13.85 10.38
N VAL A 103 -9.99 12.60 10.09
CA VAL A 103 -11.26 11.97 10.53
C VAL A 103 -10.90 10.74 11.34
N LYS A 104 -11.55 10.59 12.46
CA LYS A 104 -11.52 9.36 13.24
C LYS A 104 -12.94 8.82 13.28
N ALA A 105 -13.17 7.67 12.68
CA ALA A 105 -14.48 7.03 12.60
C ALA A 105 -14.44 5.65 13.23
N THR A 106 -15.38 5.35 14.06
CA THR A 106 -15.60 4.03 14.63
C THR A 106 -16.16 3.07 13.58
N ARG A 107 -16.04 1.78 13.82
CA ARG A 107 -16.66 0.76 12.96
C ARG A 107 -18.16 0.98 12.77
N ALA A 108 -18.88 1.38 13.84
CA ALA A 108 -20.30 1.63 13.78
C ALA A 108 -20.66 2.77 12.83
N GLU A 109 -19.91 3.87 12.89
CA GLU A 109 -20.09 5.03 12.00
C GLU A 109 -19.80 4.71 10.53
N MET A 110 -18.87 3.79 10.27
CA MET A 110 -18.52 3.40 8.91
C MET A 110 -19.43 2.34 8.30
N THR A 111 -20.09 1.53 9.11
CA THR A 111 -20.91 0.39 8.65
C THR A 111 -21.95 0.78 7.58
N PRO A 112 -22.64 1.94 7.61
CA PRO A 112 -23.59 2.32 6.58
C PRO A 112 -22.97 2.57 5.19
N PHE A 113 -21.67 2.86 5.15
CA PHE A 113 -20.94 3.22 3.93
C PHE A 113 -20.13 2.04 3.34
N LEU A 114 -20.02 0.96 4.09
CA LEU A 114 -19.28 -0.22 3.67
C LEU A 114 -20.23 -1.27 3.03
N PRO A 115 -19.73 -2.09 2.08
CA PRO A 115 -20.50 -3.22 1.57
C PRO A 115 -20.95 -4.13 2.71
N LYS A 116 -22.15 -4.71 2.58
CA LYS A 116 -22.65 -5.65 3.58
C LYS A 116 -21.63 -6.74 3.88
N GLY A 117 -21.33 -6.91 5.14
CA GLY A 117 -20.38 -7.89 5.64
C GLY A 117 -18.92 -7.54 5.39
N SER A 118 -18.59 -6.29 5.05
CA SER A 118 -17.21 -5.80 5.10
C SER A 118 -16.77 -5.67 6.55
N ASP A 119 -15.61 -6.21 6.84
CA ASP A 119 -14.96 -6.14 8.14
C ASP A 119 -13.44 -6.15 8.00
N PHE A 120 -12.75 -5.87 9.09
CA PHE A 120 -11.29 -5.84 9.13
C PHE A 120 -10.69 -7.19 8.73
N GLU A 121 -11.26 -8.31 9.19
CA GLU A 121 -10.76 -9.64 8.90
C GLU A 121 -10.84 -9.98 7.41
N LYS A 122 -11.95 -9.62 6.75
CA LYS A 122 -12.09 -9.82 5.29
C LYS A 122 -11.14 -8.96 4.50
N LEU A 123 -10.91 -7.70 4.90
CA LEU A 123 -9.92 -6.84 4.28
C LEU A 123 -8.52 -7.46 4.44
N GLN A 124 -8.15 -7.86 5.65
CA GLN A 124 -6.89 -8.52 5.95
C GLN A 124 -6.72 -9.79 5.09
N LYS A 125 -7.74 -10.64 5.04
CA LYS A 125 -7.71 -11.86 4.22
C LYS A 125 -7.49 -11.54 2.74
N ARG A 126 -8.16 -10.53 2.19
CA ARG A 126 -7.97 -10.09 0.79
C ARG A 126 -6.53 -9.63 0.52
N LEU A 127 -5.93 -8.88 1.44
CA LEU A 127 -4.54 -8.44 1.32
C LEU A 127 -3.57 -9.63 1.37
N MET A 128 -3.81 -10.58 2.27
CA MET A 128 -3.03 -11.82 2.34
C MET A 128 -3.19 -12.68 1.08
N ASP A 129 -4.41 -12.80 0.56
CA ASP A 129 -4.65 -13.56 -0.68
C ASP A 129 -4.01 -12.88 -1.90
N ALA A 130 -4.00 -11.54 -1.94
CA ALA A 130 -3.33 -10.76 -2.99
C ALA A 130 -1.81 -10.97 -3.01
N SER A 131 -1.19 -11.28 -1.87
CA SER A 131 0.26 -11.50 -1.76
C SER A 131 0.71 -12.90 -2.22
N LYS A 132 -0.22 -13.85 -2.39
CA LYS A 132 0.08 -15.21 -2.83
C LYS A 132 0.42 -15.24 -4.33
N PRO A 133 1.22 -16.22 -4.79
CA PRO A 133 1.44 -16.45 -6.22
C PRO A 133 0.11 -16.63 -6.96
N GLY A 134 -0.13 -15.84 -8.02
CA GLY A 134 -1.39 -15.84 -8.76
C GLY A 134 -2.57 -15.17 -8.03
N GLY A 135 -2.34 -14.58 -6.88
CA GLY A 135 -3.36 -13.85 -6.13
C GLY A 135 -3.87 -12.60 -6.86
N LYS A 136 -5.12 -12.23 -6.61
CA LYS A 136 -5.71 -11.02 -7.18
C LYS A 136 -5.15 -9.78 -6.47
N ASN A 137 -4.15 -9.15 -7.07
CA ASN A 137 -3.46 -7.98 -6.50
C ASN A 137 -4.03 -6.62 -6.93
N VAL A 138 -5.15 -6.62 -7.67
CA VAL A 138 -5.89 -5.40 -8.03
C VAL A 138 -7.25 -5.42 -7.35
N LEU A 139 -7.50 -4.42 -6.53
CA LEU A 139 -8.78 -4.18 -5.86
C LEU A 139 -9.47 -2.99 -6.55
N THR A 140 -10.75 -3.14 -6.89
CA THR A 140 -11.54 -2.03 -7.46
C THR A 140 -12.33 -1.31 -6.37
N GLY A 141 -12.66 -0.04 -6.62
CA GLY A 141 -13.50 0.74 -5.70
C GLY A 141 -14.81 0.03 -5.39
N LYS A 142 -15.46 -0.55 -6.41
CA LYS A 142 -16.70 -1.34 -6.23
C LYS A 142 -16.51 -2.52 -5.27
N GLU A 143 -15.38 -3.21 -5.32
CA GLU A 143 -15.11 -4.37 -4.43
C GLU A 143 -14.85 -3.96 -2.99
N ILE A 144 -14.35 -2.75 -2.77
CA ILE A 144 -14.14 -2.19 -1.43
C ILE A 144 -15.31 -1.29 -0.98
N GLY A 145 -16.40 -1.26 -1.76
CA GLY A 145 -17.66 -0.60 -1.39
C GLY A 145 -17.76 0.87 -1.74
N LEU A 146 -16.83 1.38 -2.52
CA LEU A 146 -16.96 2.74 -3.03
C LEU A 146 -18.02 2.78 -4.13
N THR A 147 -18.86 3.80 -4.07
CA THR A 147 -19.95 4.04 -5.02
C THR A 147 -19.64 5.27 -5.89
N SER A 148 -20.52 5.58 -6.83
CA SER A 148 -20.41 6.75 -7.71
C SER A 148 -19.11 6.80 -8.51
N SER A 149 -18.49 7.96 -8.63
CA SER A 149 -17.27 8.21 -9.40
C SER A 149 -16.06 7.37 -8.94
N MET A 150 -16.02 7.00 -7.66
CA MET A 150 -14.92 6.21 -7.10
C MET A 150 -15.07 4.68 -7.27
N ALA A 151 -16.19 4.20 -7.81
CA ALA A 151 -16.39 2.77 -8.08
C ALA A 151 -15.35 2.22 -9.09
N GLU A 152 -14.86 3.05 -9.99
CA GLU A 152 -13.84 2.72 -10.98
C GLU A 152 -12.40 2.88 -10.48
N ALA A 153 -12.22 3.43 -9.28
CA ALA A 153 -10.89 3.51 -8.67
C ALA A 153 -10.28 2.12 -8.54
N LYS A 154 -8.97 2.03 -8.69
CA LYS A 154 -8.21 0.78 -8.60
C LYS A 154 -7.04 0.97 -7.69
N VAL A 155 -6.83 0.00 -6.80
CA VAL A 155 -5.62 -0.13 -6.00
C VAL A 155 -4.89 -1.38 -6.47
N GLN A 156 -3.73 -1.21 -7.05
CA GLN A 156 -2.84 -2.31 -7.43
C GLN A 156 -1.76 -2.45 -6.36
N LEU A 157 -1.62 -3.66 -5.81
CA LEU A 157 -0.59 -4.00 -4.84
C LEU A 157 0.52 -4.79 -5.53
N TYR A 158 1.78 -4.50 -5.17
CA TYR A 158 2.95 -5.16 -5.75
C TYR A 158 4.15 -5.05 -4.79
N ASP A 159 5.23 -5.78 -5.06
CA ASP A 159 6.45 -5.78 -4.26
C ASP A 159 6.16 -6.14 -2.80
N PHE A 160 5.53 -7.30 -2.60
CA PHE A 160 5.15 -7.80 -1.28
C PHE A 160 6.37 -8.26 -0.47
N SER A 161 6.36 -7.97 0.84
CA SER A 161 7.28 -8.53 1.82
C SER A 161 6.52 -8.93 3.09
N SER A 162 7.00 -9.98 3.76
CA SER A 162 6.54 -10.43 5.08
C SER A 162 7.58 -10.20 6.17
N ASP A 163 8.59 -9.39 5.91
CA ASP A 163 9.60 -9.04 6.90
C ASP A 163 8.98 -8.30 8.08
N GLU A 164 9.55 -8.51 9.26
CA GLU A 164 9.14 -7.77 10.44
C GLU A 164 9.33 -6.26 10.24
N MET A 165 8.33 -5.49 10.61
CA MET A 165 8.36 -4.05 10.46
C MET A 165 7.60 -3.33 11.56
N ASN A 166 7.91 -2.06 11.74
CA ASN A 166 7.16 -1.22 12.67
C ASN A 166 5.82 -0.80 12.04
N VAL A 167 4.71 -1.16 12.71
CA VAL A 167 3.33 -0.78 12.37
C VAL A 167 2.67 -0.21 13.63
N THR A 168 3.05 1.00 14.00
CA THR A 168 2.53 1.71 15.18
C THR A 168 1.34 2.60 14.82
N ALA A 169 0.56 2.98 15.82
CA ALA A 169 -0.54 3.93 15.64
C ALA A 169 -0.04 5.24 15.02
N THR A 170 -0.85 5.78 14.11
CA THR A 170 -0.56 7.08 13.52
C THR A 170 -0.89 8.19 14.53
N GLU A 171 0.11 8.96 14.88
CA GLU A 171 -0.07 10.15 15.70
C GLU A 171 -0.50 11.33 14.84
N VAL A 172 -1.53 12.05 15.30
CA VAL A 172 -2.03 13.26 14.64
C VAL A 172 -1.58 14.47 15.45
N SER A 173 -0.85 15.36 14.81
CA SER A 173 -0.40 16.60 15.44
C SER A 173 -1.59 17.49 15.80
N SER A 174 -1.48 18.25 16.90
CA SER A 174 -2.45 19.27 17.32
C SER A 174 -2.70 20.38 16.29
N LYS A 175 -1.88 20.44 15.24
CA LYS A 175 -2.05 21.39 14.11
C LYS A 175 -3.12 20.92 13.10
N TYR A 176 -3.65 19.72 13.25
CA TYR A 176 -4.67 19.16 12.36
C TYR A 176 -6.05 19.38 12.96
N ALA A 177 -6.99 19.82 12.14
CA ALA A 177 -8.39 19.93 12.52
C ALA A 177 -9.09 18.59 12.35
N GLN A 178 -9.84 18.17 13.36
CA GLN A 178 -10.76 17.05 13.21
C GLN A 178 -11.98 17.51 12.41
N VAL A 179 -12.39 16.71 11.43
CA VAL A 179 -13.62 16.92 10.66
C VAL A 179 -14.51 15.69 10.75
N GLU A 180 -15.79 15.87 10.51
CA GLU A 180 -16.75 14.79 10.55
C GLU A 180 -16.59 13.82 9.38
N PHE A 181 -16.90 12.55 9.62
CA PHE A 181 -16.79 11.51 8.58
C PHE A 181 -17.65 11.83 7.35
N ASN A 182 -18.86 12.36 7.55
CA ASN A 182 -19.73 12.75 6.46
C ASN A 182 -19.16 13.87 5.58
N ASP A 183 -18.40 14.79 6.17
CA ASP A 183 -17.76 15.87 5.41
C ASP A 183 -16.58 15.36 4.59
N LEU A 184 -15.85 14.37 5.11
CA LEU A 184 -14.82 13.69 4.33
C LEU A 184 -15.43 12.94 3.14
N ILE A 185 -16.54 12.23 3.35
CA ILE A 185 -17.24 11.52 2.26
C ILE A 185 -17.67 12.50 1.17
N LYS A 186 -18.27 13.64 1.51
CA LYS A 186 -18.62 14.67 0.54
C LYS A 186 -17.39 15.14 -0.25
N LEU A 187 -16.29 15.44 0.44
CA LEU A 187 -15.04 15.89 -0.20
C LEU A 187 -14.44 14.83 -1.15
N LEU A 188 -14.58 13.55 -0.84
CA LEU A 188 -14.07 12.47 -1.68
C LEU A 188 -14.98 12.15 -2.87
N PHE A 189 -16.29 12.43 -2.77
CA PHE A 189 -17.28 12.09 -3.78
C PHE A 189 -17.79 13.28 -4.59
N ASP A 190 -17.56 14.52 -4.13
CA ASP A 190 -17.85 15.76 -4.87
C ASP A 190 -16.70 16.21 -5.79
N LEU A 191 -15.67 15.36 -5.94
CA LEU A 191 -14.55 15.58 -6.88
C LEU A 191 -14.94 15.01 -8.27
#